data_f847a1b2f1b7e2ef0ec9449d2d05e7f9
#
_entry.id   f847a1b2f1b7e2ef0ec9449d2d05e7f9
#
_cell.length_a   1.000
_cell.length_b   1.000
_cell.length_c   1.000
_cell.angle_alpha   90.00
_cell.angle_beta   90.00
_cell.angle_gamma   90.00
#
_symmetry.space_group_name_H-M   'P 1'
#
loop_
_entity.id
_entity.type
_entity.pdbx_description
1 polymer ?
#
loop_
_entity_poly.entity_id
_entity_poly.type
_entity_poly.pdbx_seq_one_letter_code
_entity_poly.pdbx_strand_id
1 'polypeptide(L)'
;TLLDTSTAQGELGWLLDPPETGWSEVQQMLNGTPMYMYQDCPVLAGGDTDHWLRSNWIYRGEAASRVHVELQFTVRDCKSFPGGSGPQGCKETFNLFYMESDHDVGIQLRRPLFHKVTTVAADQSFTIRDLATGAVRLNVERCLLGRLTRRGLYLAFHNPGACVALVAVRVFYQRCAEIVHKLAHFPDTLPKPMGLVEVAGTCLPHAQYAPGPSAAPRMHCSADGEWLVPVGRCYCNPGYQEVEEENGVEQCA
;
A
#
# COMPACT_ATOMS: atom_id res chain seq x y z
N THR A 1 6.05 2.15 4.63
CA THR A 1 4.60 2.31 4.75
C THR A 1 4.28 3.73 5.12
N LEU A 2 3.35 4.35 4.40
CA LEU A 2 2.85 5.71 4.67
C LEU A 2 1.56 5.68 5.48
N LEU A 3 0.72 4.69 5.23
CA LEU A 3 -0.54 4.44 5.95
C LEU A 3 -0.77 2.93 6.00
N ASP A 4 -1.21 2.44 7.15
CA ASP A 4 -1.70 1.09 7.33
C ASP A 4 -2.83 1.10 8.37
N THR A 5 -4.07 0.98 7.92
CA THR A 5 -5.23 1.02 8.80
C THR A 5 -5.36 -0.22 9.70
N SER A 6 -4.72 -1.33 9.31
CA SER A 6 -4.74 -2.57 10.09
C SER A 6 -3.95 -2.46 11.40
N THR A 7 -3.03 -1.50 11.49
CA THR A 7 -2.20 -1.25 12.68
C THR A 7 -2.73 -0.10 13.55
N ALA A 8 -3.84 0.51 13.18
CA ALA A 8 -4.43 1.62 13.93
C ALA A 8 -4.88 1.17 15.33
N GLN A 9 -4.52 1.93 16.35
CA GLN A 9 -4.86 1.64 17.74
C GLN A 9 -6.13 2.36 18.22
N GLY A 10 -6.83 3.04 17.32
CA GLY A 10 -8.04 3.79 17.62
C GLY A 10 -8.80 4.12 16.35
N GLU A 11 -9.86 4.88 16.49
CA GLU A 11 -10.69 5.32 15.37
C GLU A 11 -9.84 6.02 14.30
N LEU A 12 -10.13 5.71 13.03
CA LEU A 12 -9.46 6.30 11.88
C LEU A 12 -9.90 7.75 11.66
N GLY A 13 -11.17 8.06 11.91
CA GLY A 13 -11.72 9.41 11.85
C GLY A 13 -11.69 10.02 10.45
N TRP A 14 -11.89 9.22 9.41
CA TRP A 14 -11.94 9.69 8.03
C TRP A 14 -13.21 10.49 7.74
N LEU A 15 -13.17 11.31 6.72
CA LEU A 15 -14.31 12.14 6.32
C LEU A 15 -15.37 11.32 5.58
N LEU A 16 -16.61 11.41 6.06
CA LEU A 16 -17.76 10.74 5.48
C LEU A 16 -18.67 11.78 4.78
N ASP A 17 -19.13 11.46 3.58
CA ASP A 17 -20.06 12.30 2.84
C ASP A 17 -21.08 11.44 2.05
N PRO A 18 -22.34 11.39 2.46
CA PRO A 18 -22.98 12.06 3.60
C PRO A 18 -22.57 11.46 4.97
N PRO A 19 -22.53 12.26 6.05
CA PRO A 19 -21.97 11.83 7.32
C PRO A 19 -22.83 10.79 8.09
N GLU A 20 -24.13 10.69 7.83
CA GLU A 20 -25.03 9.86 8.64
C GLU A 20 -25.64 8.68 7.88
N THR A 21 -25.62 8.69 6.55
CA THR A 21 -26.34 7.70 5.72
C THR A 21 -25.48 6.92 4.76
N GLY A 22 -24.20 7.24 4.67
CA GLY A 22 -23.24 6.59 3.78
C GLY A 22 -22.31 5.63 4.49
N TRP A 23 -21.04 5.76 4.20
CA TRP A 23 -19.99 5.01 4.88
C TRP A 23 -20.05 5.21 6.39
N SER A 24 -19.78 4.15 7.13
CA SER A 24 -19.66 4.18 8.58
C SER A 24 -18.40 3.45 9.04
N GLU A 25 -17.74 4.02 10.03
CA GLU A 25 -16.61 3.36 10.69
C GLU A 25 -17.15 2.35 11.70
N VAL A 26 -16.62 1.14 11.64
CA VAL A 26 -16.98 0.05 12.55
C VAL A 26 -15.74 -0.57 13.15
N GLN A 27 -15.86 -1.06 14.37
CA GLN A 27 -14.83 -1.82 15.05
C GLN A 27 -15.22 -3.30 15.06
N GLN A 28 -14.31 -4.15 14.63
CA GLN A 28 -14.47 -5.60 14.73
C GLN A 28 -13.27 -6.21 15.45
N MET A 29 -13.53 -7.25 16.24
CA MET A 29 -12.48 -8.03 16.87
C MET A 29 -12.00 -9.11 15.91
N LEU A 30 -10.75 -9.05 15.53
CA LEU A 30 -10.09 -10.07 14.73
C LEU A 30 -8.96 -10.69 15.56
N ASN A 31 -9.06 -11.98 15.86
CA ASN A 31 -8.08 -12.70 16.68
C ASN A 31 -7.72 -12.01 18.00
N GLY A 32 -8.73 -11.42 18.67
CA GLY A 32 -8.54 -10.70 19.93
C GLY A 32 -8.01 -9.27 19.80
N THR A 33 -7.76 -8.79 18.59
CA THR A 33 -7.30 -7.43 18.32
C THR A 33 -8.43 -6.61 17.71
N PRO A 34 -8.74 -5.40 18.23
CA PRO A 34 -9.73 -4.52 17.63
C PRO A 34 -9.20 -3.98 16.29
N MET A 35 -9.98 -4.13 15.24
CA MET A 35 -9.73 -3.55 13.93
C MET A 35 -10.79 -2.52 13.58
N TYR A 36 -10.34 -1.39 13.05
CA TYR A 36 -11.20 -0.31 12.60
C TYR A 36 -11.29 -0.36 11.07
N MET A 37 -12.52 -0.40 10.57
CA MET A 37 -12.81 -0.50 9.14
C MET A 37 -14.00 0.35 8.75
N TYR A 38 -14.24 0.50 7.46
CA TYR A 38 -15.40 1.20 6.94
C TYR A 38 -16.32 0.25 6.20
N GLN A 39 -17.61 0.47 6.35
CA GLN A 39 -18.64 -0.28 5.60
C GLN A 39 -19.71 0.66 5.06
N ASP A 40 -20.31 0.27 3.96
CA ASP A 40 -21.45 0.94 3.35
C ASP A 40 -22.30 -0.09 2.60
N CYS A 41 -23.59 -0.14 2.88
CA CYS A 41 -24.52 -1.05 2.22
C CYS A 41 -25.83 -0.32 1.87
N PRO A 42 -25.79 0.61 0.88
CA PRO A 42 -26.94 1.45 0.55
C PRO A 42 -28.06 0.71 -0.16
N VAL A 43 -27.86 -0.53 -0.53
CA VAL A 43 -28.75 -1.37 -1.33
C VAL A 43 -30.15 -1.49 -0.70
N LEU A 44 -30.21 -1.44 0.64
CA LEU A 44 -31.49 -1.54 1.38
C LEU A 44 -32.29 -0.25 1.39
N ALA A 45 -31.68 0.88 1.04
CA ALA A 45 -32.32 2.19 1.05
C ALA A 45 -33.00 2.58 -0.28
N GLY A 46 -32.66 1.89 -1.36
CA GLY A 46 -33.17 2.15 -2.71
C GLY A 46 -32.73 3.50 -3.31
N GLY A 47 -32.41 3.52 -4.59
CA GLY A 47 -32.04 4.73 -5.34
C GLY A 47 -30.57 4.82 -5.69
N ASP A 48 -30.23 5.84 -6.47
CA ASP A 48 -28.84 6.15 -6.82
C ASP A 48 -28.11 6.64 -5.58
N THR A 49 -26.94 6.07 -5.34
CA THR A 49 -26.09 6.43 -4.20
C THR A 49 -24.82 7.11 -4.67
N ASP A 50 -24.40 8.09 -3.92
CA ASP A 50 -23.19 8.88 -4.16
C ASP A 50 -22.47 9.06 -2.82
N HIS A 51 -22.00 7.94 -2.28
CA HIS A 51 -21.39 7.90 -0.97
C HIS A 51 -19.87 7.96 -1.08
N TRP A 52 -19.28 8.97 -0.42
CA TRP A 52 -17.86 9.25 -0.42
C TRP A 52 -17.24 9.03 0.95
N LEU A 53 -16.06 8.43 0.94
CA LEU A 53 -15.18 8.27 2.10
C LEU A 53 -13.81 8.82 1.72
N ARG A 54 -13.32 9.79 2.46
CA ARG A 54 -12.00 10.39 2.22
C ARG A 54 -11.08 10.10 3.39
N SER A 55 -9.88 9.60 3.13
CA SER A 55 -8.85 9.41 4.14
C SER A 55 -8.41 10.74 4.78
N ASN A 56 -7.73 10.66 5.91
CA ASN A 56 -6.93 11.77 6.40
C ASN A 56 -5.76 12.05 5.45
N TRP A 57 -5.13 13.21 5.61
CA TRP A 57 -3.96 13.57 4.83
C TRP A 57 -2.82 12.59 5.08
N ILE A 58 -2.25 12.06 4.01
CA ILE A 58 -1.15 11.10 4.03
C ILE A 58 0.10 11.82 3.58
N TYR A 59 1.04 12.02 4.50
CA TYR A 59 2.34 12.61 4.18
C TYR A 59 3.19 11.61 3.41
N ARG A 60 3.63 12.00 2.22
CA ARG A 60 4.39 11.15 1.30
C ARG A 60 5.89 11.16 1.59
N GLY A 61 6.43 12.23 2.13
CA GLY A 61 7.85 12.50 2.15
C GLY A 61 8.37 13.01 0.78
N GLU A 62 9.57 13.52 0.75
CA GLU A 62 10.12 14.16 -0.45
C GLU A 62 10.53 13.17 -1.53
N ALA A 63 10.81 11.94 -1.17
CA ALA A 63 11.48 10.97 -2.01
C ALA A 63 10.58 9.94 -2.69
N ALA A 64 9.39 9.65 -2.13
CA ALA A 64 8.51 8.60 -2.65
C ALA A 64 7.65 9.10 -3.82
N SER A 65 8.15 8.98 -5.04
CA SER A 65 7.42 9.38 -6.25
C SER A 65 6.46 8.31 -6.78
N ARG A 66 6.70 7.04 -6.47
CA ARG A 66 5.83 5.91 -6.81
C ARG A 66 5.19 5.35 -5.54
N VAL A 67 3.90 5.56 -5.41
CA VAL A 67 3.13 5.13 -4.25
C VAL A 67 2.13 4.07 -4.66
N HIS A 68 2.12 2.97 -3.91
CA HIS A 68 1.20 1.86 -4.09
C HIS A 68 0.08 1.95 -3.06
N VAL A 69 -1.10 1.54 -3.48
CA VAL A 69 -2.27 1.37 -2.61
C VAL A 69 -2.68 -0.10 -2.65
N GLU A 70 -2.81 -0.70 -1.49
CA GLU A 70 -3.36 -2.04 -1.32
C GLU A 70 -4.65 -1.96 -0.52
N LEU A 71 -5.71 -2.52 -1.06
CA LEU A 71 -7.03 -2.56 -0.45
C LEU A 71 -7.37 -4.01 -0.10
N GLN A 72 -7.88 -4.22 1.10
CA GLN A 72 -8.52 -5.47 1.50
C GLN A 72 -10.00 -5.17 1.76
N PHE A 73 -10.87 -5.88 1.08
CA PHE A 73 -12.29 -5.59 1.11
C PHE A 73 -13.16 -6.83 0.85
N THR A 74 -14.43 -6.71 1.20
CA THR A 74 -15.46 -7.67 0.85
C THR A 74 -16.61 -6.97 0.16
N VAL A 75 -17.27 -7.65 -0.77
CA VAL A 75 -18.47 -7.17 -1.46
C VAL A 75 -19.53 -8.26 -1.41
N ARG A 76 -20.75 -7.91 -1.04
CA ARG A 76 -21.86 -8.84 -1.05
C ARG A 76 -22.42 -9.04 -2.45
N ASP A 77 -22.67 -10.30 -2.83
CA ASP A 77 -23.31 -10.66 -4.09
C ASP A 77 -24.74 -10.06 -4.13
N CYS A 78 -25.01 -9.28 -5.17
CA CYS A 78 -26.32 -8.67 -5.37
C CYS A 78 -27.46 -9.70 -5.46
N LYS A 79 -27.19 -10.87 -6.04
CA LYS A 79 -28.17 -11.96 -6.15
C LYS A 79 -28.50 -12.61 -4.81
N SER A 80 -27.67 -12.39 -3.79
CA SER A 80 -27.90 -12.94 -2.44
C SER A 80 -28.93 -12.16 -1.61
N PHE A 81 -29.41 -11.03 -2.10
CA PHE A 81 -30.46 -10.26 -1.47
C PHE A 81 -31.86 -10.92 -1.70
N PRO A 82 -32.82 -10.72 -0.79
CA PRO A 82 -34.18 -11.27 -0.96
C PRO A 82 -34.77 -10.86 -2.31
N GLY A 83 -35.35 -11.84 -3.03
CA GLY A 83 -35.90 -11.61 -4.37
C GLY A 83 -35.11 -12.18 -5.54
N GLY A 84 -33.88 -12.66 -5.31
CA GLY A 84 -33.08 -13.44 -6.27
C GLY A 84 -32.49 -12.66 -7.45
N SER A 85 -32.94 -11.43 -7.70
CA SER A 85 -32.39 -10.57 -8.77
C SER A 85 -31.61 -9.35 -8.23
N GLY A 86 -31.46 -9.26 -6.91
CA GLY A 86 -30.90 -8.12 -6.22
C GLY A 86 -31.83 -6.90 -6.22
N PRO A 87 -31.65 -5.98 -5.28
CA PRO A 87 -32.35 -4.71 -5.29
C PRO A 87 -31.97 -3.88 -6.51
N GLN A 88 -32.92 -3.10 -7.01
CA GLN A 88 -32.66 -2.18 -8.11
C GLN A 88 -31.54 -1.22 -7.74
N GLY A 89 -30.52 -1.11 -8.59
CA GLY A 89 -29.34 -0.26 -8.37
C GLY A 89 -28.22 -0.94 -7.58
N CYS A 90 -28.34 -2.22 -7.20
CA CYS A 90 -27.26 -2.96 -6.57
C CYS A 90 -26.06 -3.11 -7.51
N LYS A 91 -24.88 -2.79 -6.99
CA LYS A 91 -23.59 -2.95 -7.70
C LYS A 91 -22.62 -3.78 -6.86
N GLU A 92 -21.58 -4.26 -7.50
CA GLU A 92 -20.53 -5.07 -6.86
C GLU A 92 -19.15 -4.43 -7.06
N THR A 93 -19.13 -3.14 -7.36
CA THR A 93 -17.92 -2.35 -7.56
C THR A 93 -17.98 -1.04 -6.80
N PHE A 94 -16.83 -0.50 -6.49
CA PHE A 94 -16.65 0.86 -5.98
C PHE A 94 -15.46 1.51 -6.66
N ASN A 95 -15.29 2.82 -6.49
CA ASN A 95 -14.27 3.58 -7.19
C ASN A 95 -13.22 4.11 -6.22
N LEU A 96 -11.95 4.03 -6.60
CA LEU A 96 -10.83 4.63 -5.90
C LEU A 96 -10.39 5.89 -6.60
N PHE A 97 -10.26 6.97 -5.83
CA PHE A 97 -9.77 8.28 -6.26
C PHE A 97 -8.60 8.72 -5.38
N TYR A 98 -7.80 9.65 -5.87
CA TYR A 98 -6.79 10.33 -5.08
C TYR A 98 -6.73 11.83 -5.42
N MET A 99 -6.23 12.62 -4.50
CA MET A 99 -5.93 14.03 -4.69
C MET A 99 -4.61 14.36 -3.98
N GLU A 100 -3.73 15.08 -4.66
CA GLU A 100 -2.50 15.56 -4.05
C GLU A 100 -2.70 16.91 -3.34
N SER A 101 -2.03 17.10 -2.23
CA SER A 101 -2.02 18.36 -1.49
C SER A 101 -0.71 18.54 -0.73
N ASP A 102 -0.20 19.78 -0.69
CA ASP A 102 1.00 20.10 0.08
C ASP A 102 0.74 20.26 1.58
N HIS A 103 -0.52 20.33 1.97
CA HIS A 103 -0.96 20.47 3.38
C HIS A 103 -2.32 19.83 3.60
N ASP A 104 -2.65 19.62 4.86
CA ASP A 104 -3.98 19.15 5.24
C ASP A 104 -5.04 20.21 4.95
N VAL A 105 -6.06 19.84 4.19
CA VAL A 105 -7.18 20.71 3.82
C VAL A 105 -8.37 20.62 4.79
N GLY A 106 -8.22 19.90 5.89
CA GLY A 106 -9.25 19.72 6.92
C GLY A 106 -10.47 18.95 6.41
N ILE A 107 -11.67 19.45 6.70
CA ILE A 107 -12.93 18.79 6.40
C ILE A 107 -13.49 19.09 4.99
N GLN A 108 -12.71 19.71 4.12
CA GLN A 108 -13.16 20.03 2.78
C GLN A 108 -13.05 18.81 1.85
N LEU A 109 -14.16 18.46 1.23
CA LEU A 109 -14.20 17.46 0.16
C LEU A 109 -14.53 18.14 -1.17
N ARG A 110 -13.52 18.41 -1.98
CA ARG A 110 -13.69 19.00 -3.32
C ARG A 110 -13.61 17.87 -4.36
N ARG A 111 -14.73 17.19 -4.59
CA ARG A 111 -14.82 16.03 -5.50
C ARG A 111 -14.19 16.27 -6.88
N PRO A 112 -14.35 17.43 -7.54
CA PRO A 112 -13.76 17.67 -8.86
C PRO A 112 -12.22 17.67 -8.89
N LEU A 113 -11.56 17.82 -7.74
CA LEU A 113 -10.09 17.78 -7.65
C LEU A 113 -9.54 16.37 -7.51
N PHE A 114 -10.40 15.38 -7.30
CA PHE A 114 -9.99 13.98 -7.20
C PHE A 114 -9.85 13.34 -8.58
N HIS A 115 -8.78 12.62 -8.76
CA HIS A 115 -8.50 11.83 -9.97
C HIS A 115 -8.85 10.38 -9.73
N LYS A 116 -9.62 9.79 -10.64
CA LYS A 116 -9.96 8.37 -10.56
C LYS A 116 -8.73 7.52 -10.83
N VAL A 117 -8.46 6.58 -9.93
CA VAL A 117 -7.41 5.59 -10.10
C VAL A 117 -7.97 4.38 -10.86
N THR A 118 -9.02 3.78 -10.33
CA THR A 118 -9.61 2.57 -10.89
C THR A 118 -11.02 2.33 -10.33
N THR A 119 -11.76 1.51 -11.04
CA THR A 119 -12.96 0.85 -10.49
C THR A 119 -12.52 -0.48 -9.88
N VAL A 120 -12.82 -0.66 -8.60
CA VAL A 120 -12.46 -1.85 -7.83
C VAL A 120 -13.62 -2.84 -7.87
N ALA A 121 -13.34 -4.06 -8.34
CA ALA A 121 -14.30 -5.15 -8.39
C ALA A 121 -13.84 -6.30 -7.50
N ALA A 122 -14.78 -7.00 -6.90
CA ALA A 122 -14.48 -8.20 -6.13
C ALA A 122 -14.21 -9.39 -7.09
N ASP A 123 -13.12 -10.11 -6.88
CA ASP A 123 -12.91 -11.41 -7.52
C ASP A 123 -13.90 -12.45 -6.98
N GLN A 124 -14.23 -12.32 -5.70
CA GLN A 124 -15.20 -13.17 -5.00
C GLN A 124 -16.14 -12.32 -4.15
N SER A 125 -17.38 -12.17 -4.58
CA SER A 125 -18.44 -11.62 -3.75
C SER A 125 -18.99 -12.71 -2.82
N PHE A 126 -19.50 -12.32 -1.64
CA PHE A 126 -20.05 -13.24 -0.66
C PHE A 126 -21.57 -13.23 -0.62
N THR A 127 -22.15 -14.35 -0.18
CA THR A 127 -23.59 -14.50 0.10
C THR A 127 -23.86 -14.47 1.60
N ILE A 128 -25.13 -14.38 2.00
CA ILE A 128 -25.52 -14.53 3.42
C ILE A 128 -25.10 -15.92 3.95
N ARG A 129 -25.13 -16.93 3.11
CA ARG A 129 -24.72 -18.29 3.47
C ARG A 129 -23.22 -18.33 3.78
N ASP A 130 -22.41 -17.65 2.98
CA ASP A 130 -20.96 -17.55 3.22
C ASP A 130 -20.68 -16.84 4.55
N LEU A 131 -21.44 -15.79 4.85
CA LEU A 131 -21.33 -15.08 6.12
C LEU A 131 -21.69 -16.00 7.31
N ALA A 132 -22.77 -16.76 7.20
CA ALA A 132 -23.22 -17.68 8.24
C ALA A 132 -22.22 -18.84 8.47
N THR A 133 -21.52 -19.29 7.45
CA THR A 133 -20.56 -20.40 7.50
C THR A 133 -19.11 -19.95 7.74
N GLY A 134 -18.83 -18.64 7.81
CA GLY A 134 -17.50 -18.09 7.92
C GLY A 134 -16.65 -18.22 6.64
N ALA A 135 -17.26 -18.49 5.49
CA ALA A 135 -16.60 -18.69 4.21
C ALA A 135 -16.32 -17.37 3.45
N VAL A 136 -16.51 -16.22 4.07
CA VAL A 136 -16.22 -14.91 3.47
C VAL A 136 -14.72 -14.73 3.29
N ARG A 137 -14.31 -14.48 2.06
CA ARG A 137 -12.91 -14.25 1.71
C ARG A 137 -12.64 -12.77 1.44
N LEU A 138 -11.48 -12.30 1.90
CA LEU A 138 -11.02 -10.97 1.59
C LEU A 138 -10.53 -10.91 0.14
N ASN A 139 -10.98 -9.88 -0.58
CA ASN A 139 -10.39 -9.51 -1.84
C ASN A 139 -9.22 -8.57 -1.58
N VAL A 140 -8.17 -8.68 -2.39
CA VAL A 140 -7.00 -7.80 -2.33
C VAL A 140 -6.81 -7.16 -3.69
N GLU A 141 -6.85 -5.83 -3.72
CA GLU A 141 -6.55 -5.03 -4.91
C GLU A 141 -5.31 -4.20 -4.64
N ARG A 142 -4.39 -4.22 -5.59
CA ARG A 142 -3.18 -3.38 -5.57
C ARG A 142 -3.16 -2.49 -6.79
N CYS A 143 -2.92 -1.21 -6.58
CA CYS A 143 -2.77 -0.26 -7.67
C CYS A 143 -1.62 0.71 -7.40
N LEU A 144 -1.04 1.20 -8.48
CA LEU A 144 -0.01 2.22 -8.46
C LEU A 144 -0.69 3.57 -8.72
N LEU A 145 -0.46 4.52 -7.84
CA LEU A 145 -0.82 5.90 -8.11
C LEU A 145 0.11 6.49 -9.16
N GLY A 146 -0.38 7.45 -9.91
CA GLY A 146 0.42 8.18 -10.87
C GLY A 146 1.63 8.85 -10.24
N ARG A 147 2.41 9.53 -11.05
CA ARG A 147 3.57 10.27 -10.56
C ARG A 147 3.13 11.38 -9.61
N LEU A 148 3.49 11.26 -8.34
CA LEU A 148 3.18 12.22 -7.29
C LEU A 148 4.27 13.28 -7.20
N THR A 149 3.87 14.54 -7.05
CA THR A 149 4.77 15.69 -7.00
C THR A 149 4.60 16.55 -5.75
N ARG A 150 3.47 16.40 -5.03
CA ARG A 150 3.19 17.19 -3.84
C ARG A 150 3.57 16.44 -2.56
N ARG A 151 3.59 17.14 -1.44
CA ARG A 151 4.06 16.62 -0.13
C ARG A 151 3.20 15.50 0.44
N GLY A 152 1.93 15.46 0.08
CA GLY A 152 1.00 14.45 0.56
C GLY A 152 -0.18 14.27 -0.37
N LEU A 153 -1.08 13.38 0.04
CA LEU A 153 -2.25 13.01 -0.73
C LEU A 153 -3.43 12.60 0.17
N TYR A 154 -4.58 12.57 -0.44
CA TYR A 154 -5.80 11.95 0.09
C TYR A 154 -6.23 10.82 -0.82
N LEU A 155 -6.73 9.74 -0.23
CA LEU A 155 -7.51 8.72 -0.94
C LEU A 155 -8.99 9.00 -0.73
N ALA A 156 -9.80 8.72 -1.73
CA ALA A 156 -11.24 8.74 -1.62
C ALA A 156 -11.87 7.50 -2.25
N PHE A 157 -12.88 7.00 -1.59
CA PHE A 157 -13.63 5.83 -2.01
C PHE A 157 -15.07 6.25 -2.29
N HIS A 158 -15.50 6.03 -3.52
CA HIS A 158 -16.85 6.35 -3.96
C HIS A 158 -17.64 5.07 -4.13
N ASN A 159 -18.75 4.95 -3.43
CA ASN A 159 -19.65 3.82 -3.54
C ASN A 159 -20.91 4.20 -4.31
N PRO A 160 -21.09 3.68 -5.53
CA PRO A 160 -22.27 3.94 -6.33
C PRO A 160 -23.46 3.03 -6.02
N GLY A 161 -23.33 2.04 -5.12
CA GLY A 161 -24.40 1.15 -4.78
C GLY A 161 -24.02 -0.28 -4.37
N ALA A 162 -22.75 -0.50 -4.05
CA ALA A 162 -22.29 -1.81 -3.56
C ALA A 162 -22.51 -1.95 -2.06
N CYS A 163 -22.73 -3.19 -1.61
CA CYS A 163 -22.64 -3.55 -0.21
C CYS A 163 -21.20 -3.98 0.08
N VAL A 164 -20.40 -3.06 0.58
CA VAL A 164 -18.94 -3.19 0.69
C VAL A 164 -18.47 -2.98 2.12
N ALA A 165 -17.48 -3.76 2.54
CA ALA A 165 -16.67 -3.51 3.71
C ALA A 165 -15.22 -3.32 3.28
N LEU A 166 -14.68 -2.14 3.54
CA LEU A 166 -13.27 -1.81 3.33
C LEU A 166 -12.52 -2.14 4.61
N VAL A 167 -11.89 -3.31 4.63
CA VAL A 167 -11.31 -3.92 5.84
C VAL A 167 -9.97 -3.32 6.19
N ALA A 168 -9.11 -3.12 5.20
CA ALA A 168 -7.82 -2.49 5.41
C ALA A 168 -7.37 -1.71 4.17
N VAL A 169 -6.69 -0.62 4.42
CA VAL A 169 -6.05 0.21 3.40
C VAL A 169 -4.60 0.40 3.79
N ARG A 170 -3.70 0.04 2.90
CA ARG A 170 -2.27 0.25 3.06
C ARG A 170 -1.73 1.10 1.92
N VAL A 171 -1.00 2.15 2.26
CA VAL A 171 -0.31 3.03 1.32
C VAL A 171 1.18 2.94 1.59
N PHE A 172 1.95 2.60 0.58
CA PHE A 172 3.37 2.34 0.74
C PHE A 172 4.16 2.66 -0.53
N TYR A 173 5.45 2.79 -0.38
CA TYR A 173 6.41 2.83 -1.48
C TYR A 173 7.46 1.75 -1.28
N GLN A 174 8.04 1.32 -2.37
CA GLN A 174 9.12 0.34 -2.35
C GLN A 174 10.46 1.07 -2.37
N ARG A 175 11.46 0.45 -1.74
CA ARG A 175 12.85 0.90 -1.75
C ARG A 175 13.76 -0.32 -1.80
N CYS A 176 14.97 -0.12 -2.29
CA CYS A 176 16.03 -1.09 -2.15
C CYS A 176 16.56 -0.99 -0.73
N ALA A 177 16.30 -1.99 0.09
CA ALA A 177 16.71 -2.01 1.49
C ALA A 177 18.24 -2.08 1.61
N GLU A 178 18.76 -1.47 2.67
CA GLU A 178 20.16 -1.61 3.06
C GLU A 178 20.59 -3.08 3.05
N ILE A 179 21.71 -3.39 2.44
CA ILE A 179 22.23 -4.75 2.31
C ILE A 179 23.76 -4.76 2.35
N VAL A 180 24.32 -5.83 2.92
CA VAL A 180 25.72 -6.20 2.75
C VAL A 180 25.80 -7.33 1.72
N HIS A 181 26.61 -7.14 0.70
CA HIS A 181 26.81 -8.15 -0.34
C HIS A 181 28.28 -8.19 -0.75
N LYS A 182 28.88 -9.36 -0.67
CA LYS A 182 30.30 -9.57 -0.99
C LYS A 182 31.23 -8.57 -0.30
N LEU A 183 31.08 -8.45 1.01
CA LEU A 183 31.86 -7.57 1.88
C LEU A 183 31.70 -6.07 1.59
N ALA A 184 30.69 -5.68 0.82
CA ALA A 184 30.36 -4.28 0.55
C ALA A 184 28.98 -3.94 1.12
N HIS A 185 28.91 -2.78 1.77
CA HIS A 185 27.67 -2.21 2.28
C HIS A 185 27.03 -1.30 1.24
N PHE A 186 25.75 -1.51 0.97
CA PHE A 186 24.91 -0.67 0.11
C PHE A 186 23.80 -0.05 0.96
N PRO A 187 23.68 1.28 1.01
CA PRO A 187 22.68 1.93 1.85
C PRO A 187 21.27 1.81 1.29
N ASP A 188 20.27 2.03 2.14
CA ASP A 188 18.89 2.22 1.71
C ASP A 188 18.82 3.18 0.53
N THR A 189 18.18 2.75 -0.56
CA THR A 189 18.12 3.54 -1.78
C THR A 189 16.69 3.61 -2.31
N LEU A 190 16.25 4.83 -2.61
CA LEU A 190 14.95 5.06 -3.25
C LEU A 190 15.09 4.89 -4.77
N PRO A 191 14.23 4.09 -5.38
CA PRO A 191 14.22 3.93 -6.82
C PRO A 191 13.79 5.22 -7.51
N LYS A 192 14.24 5.39 -8.75
CA LYS A 192 13.68 6.39 -9.65
C LYS A 192 12.37 5.88 -10.26
N PRO A 193 11.46 6.78 -10.67
CA PRO A 193 10.20 6.36 -11.32
C PRO A 193 10.42 5.53 -12.59
N MET A 194 11.53 5.77 -13.28
CA MET A 194 11.94 5.04 -14.47
C MET A 194 13.46 4.84 -14.47
N GLY A 195 13.89 3.66 -14.91
CA GLY A 195 15.30 3.32 -15.02
C GLY A 195 15.90 2.74 -13.74
N LEU A 196 17.21 2.71 -13.69
CA LEU A 196 18.00 2.13 -12.60
C LEU A 196 18.77 3.23 -11.88
N VAL A 197 18.92 3.07 -10.57
CA VAL A 197 19.82 3.91 -9.75
C VAL A 197 21.08 3.12 -9.47
N GLU A 198 22.22 3.57 -9.98
CA GLU A 198 23.52 2.98 -9.66
C GLU A 198 23.97 3.45 -8.28
N VAL A 199 24.35 2.51 -7.42
CA VAL A 199 24.81 2.77 -6.06
C VAL A 199 26.18 2.14 -5.87
N ALA A 200 27.15 2.96 -5.44
CA ALA A 200 28.47 2.48 -5.05
C ALA A 200 28.41 1.86 -3.65
N GLY A 201 29.01 0.68 -3.50
CA GLY A 201 29.16 0.03 -2.20
C GLY A 201 30.40 0.55 -1.46
N THR A 202 30.33 0.51 -0.13
CA THR A 202 31.46 0.79 0.76
C THR A 202 31.95 -0.52 1.37
N CYS A 203 33.25 -0.79 1.26
CA CYS A 203 33.83 -2.00 1.87
C CYS A 203 33.63 -1.98 3.39
N LEU A 204 33.32 -3.17 3.94
CA LEU A 204 33.24 -3.36 5.37
C LEU A 204 34.59 -3.13 6.07
N PRO A 205 34.62 -2.95 7.40
CA PRO A 205 35.88 -2.88 8.16
C PRO A 205 36.79 -4.09 7.84
N HIS A 206 38.07 -3.81 7.70
CA HIS A 206 39.09 -4.80 7.31
C HIS A 206 38.91 -5.41 5.92
N ALA A 207 38.14 -4.78 5.05
CA ALA A 207 37.99 -5.12 3.65
C ALA A 207 38.44 -3.97 2.73
N GLN A 208 38.84 -4.30 1.53
CA GLN A 208 39.33 -3.35 0.53
C GLN A 208 38.89 -3.75 -0.87
N TYR A 209 38.93 -2.79 -1.81
CA TYR A 209 38.70 -3.05 -3.22
C TYR A 209 39.82 -3.93 -3.80
N ALA A 210 39.48 -4.72 -4.83
CA ALA A 210 40.50 -5.34 -5.66
C ALA A 210 41.33 -4.25 -6.38
N PRO A 211 42.64 -4.47 -6.59
CA PRO A 211 43.44 -3.56 -7.36
C PRO A 211 42.97 -3.54 -8.83
N GLY A 212 42.73 -2.33 -9.37
CA GLY A 212 42.32 -2.17 -10.76
C GLY A 212 41.36 -1.00 -10.98
N PRO A 213 41.19 -0.54 -12.23
CA PRO A 213 40.40 0.65 -12.54
C PRO A 213 38.89 0.47 -12.42
N SER A 214 38.38 -0.74 -12.24
CA SER A 214 36.93 -1.05 -12.09
C SER A 214 36.59 -1.69 -10.74
N ALA A 215 37.34 -1.40 -9.71
CA ALA A 215 37.37 -2.16 -8.48
C ALA A 215 36.25 -1.87 -7.49
N ALA A 216 35.61 -0.71 -7.55
CA ALA A 216 34.55 -0.35 -6.61
C ALA A 216 33.28 -1.19 -6.85
N PRO A 217 32.75 -1.85 -5.82
CA PRO A 217 31.50 -2.60 -5.95
C PRO A 217 30.32 -1.66 -6.23
N ARG A 218 29.44 -2.09 -7.12
CA ARG A 218 28.24 -1.34 -7.51
C ARG A 218 27.05 -2.28 -7.64
N MET A 219 25.88 -1.78 -7.30
CA MET A 219 24.60 -2.42 -7.53
C MET A 219 23.62 -1.40 -8.12
N HIS A 220 22.58 -1.91 -8.77
CA HIS A 220 21.53 -1.07 -9.34
C HIS A 220 20.22 -1.32 -8.60
N CYS A 221 19.59 -0.25 -8.14
CA CYS A 221 18.26 -0.27 -7.57
C CYS A 221 17.23 -0.10 -8.69
N SER A 222 16.37 -1.10 -8.89
CA SER A 222 15.31 -1.07 -9.89
C SER A 222 14.14 -0.18 -9.45
N ALA A 223 13.30 0.20 -10.41
CA ALA A 223 12.08 0.96 -10.16
C ALA A 223 11.11 0.24 -9.20
N ASP A 224 11.22 -1.08 -9.09
CA ASP A 224 10.39 -1.91 -8.21
C ASP A 224 10.96 -2.08 -6.79
N GLY A 225 12.08 -1.41 -6.48
CA GLY A 225 12.72 -1.48 -5.17
C GLY A 225 13.52 -2.75 -4.93
N GLU A 226 14.02 -3.36 -6.00
CA GLU A 226 14.85 -4.57 -5.95
C GLU A 226 16.27 -4.27 -6.38
N TRP A 227 17.25 -4.84 -5.67
CA TRP A 227 18.64 -4.81 -6.08
C TRP A 227 18.87 -5.75 -7.27
N LEU A 228 19.53 -5.23 -8.30
CA LEU A 228 19.91 -5.99 -9.49
C LEU A 228 21.41 -6.17 -9.54
N VAL A 229 21.82 -7.15 -10.31
CA VAL A 229 23.17 -7.64 -10.59
C VAL A 229 24.30 -6.82 -9.99
N PRO A 230 24.98 -7.33 -8.96
CA PRO A 230 26.15 -6.69 -8.39
C PRO A 230 27.36 -6.77 -9.35
N VAL A 231 28.13 -5.69 -9.42
CA VAL A 231 29.39 -5.64 -10.16
C VAL A 231 30.50 -5.31 -9.17
N GLY A 232 31.56 -6.12 -9.19
CA GLY A 232 32.68 -5.98 -8.26
C GLY A 232 32.39 -6.53 -6.86
N ARG A 233 33.42 -6.51 -6.03
CA ARG A 233 33.33 -6.96 -4.62
C ARG A 233 34.46 -6.35 -3.81
N CYS A 234 34.34 -6.44 -2.48
CA CYS A 234 35.44 -6.21 -1.56
C CYS A 234 36.08 -7.53 -1.15
N TYR A 235 37.31 -7.46 -0.68
CA TYR A 235 38.13 -8.58 -0.19
C TYR A 235 38.67 -8.24 1.18
N CYS A 236 38.80 -9.24 2.04
CA CYS A 236 39.44 -9.03 3.33
C CYS A 236 40.91 -8.64 3.19
N ASN A 237 41.35 -7.72 4.05
CA ASN A 237 42.75 -7.34 4.15
C ASN A 237 43.63 -8.53 4.54
N PRO A 238 44.93 -8.52 4.19
CA PRO A 238 45.85 -9.55 4.65
C PRO A 238 45.79 -9.72 6.18
N GLY A 239 45.68 -10.97 6.63
CA GLY A 239 45.53 -11.30 8.03
C GLY A 239 44.08 -11.45 8.52
N TYR A 240 43.11 -11.15 7.69
CA TYR A 240 41.68 -11.33 7.96
C TYR A 240 41.09 -12.38 7.02
N GLN A 241 40.07 -13.06 7.50
CA GLN A 241 39.36 -14.09 6.77
C GLN A 241 37.88 -13.71 6.62
N GLU A 242 37.31 -14.04 5.47
CA GLU A 242 35.86 -13.89 5.25
C GLU A 242 35.10 -14.89 6.09
N VAL A 243 34.19 -14.41 6.92
CA VAL A 243 33.35 -15.20 7.84
C VAL A 243 31.92 -14.78 7.65
N GLU A 244 31.02 -15.75 7.58
CA GLU A 244 29.59 -15.54 7.58
C GLU A 244 29.05 -15.88 8.98
N GLU A 245 28.36 -14.93 9.62
CA GLU A 245 27.70 -15.16 10.90
C GLU A 245 26.45 -16.04 10.73
N GLU A 246 25.94 -16.61 11.83
CA GLU A 246 24.73 -17.43 11.83
C GLU A 246 23.48 -16.72 11.24
N ASN A 247 23.48 -15.41 11.25
CA ASN A 247 22.42 -14.56 10.68
C ASN A 247 22.63 -14.26 9.19
N GLY A 248 23.67 -14.83 8.55
CA GLY A 248 24.00 -14.59 7.14
C GLY A 248 24.74 -13.29 6.86
N VAL A 249 25.24 -12.60 7.89
CA VAL A 249 26.02 -11.36 7.74
C VAL A 249 27.48 -11.71 7.47
N GLU A 250 28.01 -11.18 6.36
CA GLU A 250 29.41 -11.32 5.98
C GLU A 250 30.28 -10.31 6.73
N GLN A 251 31.46 -10.73 7.14
CA GLN A 251 32.48 -9.86 7.77
C GLN A 251 33.89 -10.37 7.55
N CYS A 252 34.87 -9.52 7.78
CA CYS A 252 36.29 -9.89 7.82
C CYS A 252 36.75 -10.02 9.29
N ALA A 253 37.11 -11.21 9.72
CA ALA A 253 37.54 -11.50 11.09
C ALA A 253 38.90 -12.21 11.13
#